data_84393389691b89b5608d22f82a69b081
#
_entry.id   84393389691b89b5608d22f82a69b081
#
_cell.length_a   1.000
_cell.length_b   1.000
_cell.length_c   1.000
_cell.angle_alpha   90.00
_cell.angle_beta   90.00
_cell.angle_gamma   90.00
#
_symmetry.space_group_name_H-M   'P 1'
#
loop_
_entity.id
_entity.type
_entity.pdbx_description
1 polymer ?
#
loop_
_entity_poly.entity_id
_entity_poly.type
_entity_poly.pdbx_seq_one_letter_code
_entity_poly.pdbx_strand_id
1 'polypeptide(L)' 'RSGRILLKQYSQIGVNCIVFPNVTLEEGSVAGAMSLINKSLPAWTISAGIPARVIRERSRMLLSLK' A
#
# COMPACT_ATOMS: atom_id res chain seq x y z
N ARG A 1 -12.55 -6.65 18.70
CA ARG A 1 -12.95 -6.54 17.88
C ARG A 1 -12.17 -6.66 16.74
N SER A 2 -12.46 -6.86 15.81
CA SER A 2 -11.68 -6.97 14.63
C SER A 2 -11.18 -5.63 14.17
N GLY A 3 -10.02 -5.64 13.62
CA GLY A 3 -9.45 -4.47 13.03
C GLY A 3 -10.04 -4.21 11.67
N ARG A 4 -9.76 -3.04 11.16
CA ARG A 4 -10.27 -2.60 9.91
C ARG A 4 -9.12 -2.36 8.94
N ILE A 5 -9.34 -2.64 7.67
CA ILE A 5 -8.37 -2.36 6.63
C ILE A 5 -8.96 -1.26 5.75
N LEU A 6 -8.23 -0.15 5.63
CA LEU A 6 -8.67 0.97 4.82
C LEU A 6 -7.80 1.10 3.59
N LEU A 7 -8.43 1.19 2.45
CA LEU A 7 -7.73 1.41 1.17
C LEU A 7 -8.17 2.75 0.65
N LYS A 8 -7.27 3.72 0.67
CA LYS A 8 -7.62 5.05 0.22
C LYS A 8 -7.48 5.15 -1.29
N GLN A 9 -7.89 6.28 -1.82
CA GLN A 9 -7.95 6.47 -3.25
C GLN A 9 -6.59 6.24 -3.91
N TYR A 10 -6.60 5.58 -5.07
CA TYR A 10 -5.40 5.27 -5.85
C TYR A 10 -4.45 4.29 -5.18
N SER A 11 -4.84 3.69 -4.06
CA SER A 11 -4.01 2.64 -3.46
C SER A 11 -4.16 1.36 -4.28
N GLN A 12 -3.10 0.55 -4.33
CA GLN A 12 -3.11 -0.71 -5.06
C GLN A 12 -2.42 -1.78 -4.24
N ILE A 13 -2.94 -2.99 -4.35
CA ILE A 13 -2.35 -4.14 -3.68
C ILE A 13 -2.14 -5.22 -4.73
N GLY A 14 -0.91 -5.73 -4.80
CA GLY A 14 -0.60 -6.83 -5.70
C GLY A 14 -1.25 -8.13 -5.25
N VAL A 15 -1.13 -9.17 -6.08
CA VAL A 15 -1.76 -10.46 -5.78
C VAL A 15 -1.08 -11.14 -4.61
N ASN A 16 -1.86 -11.95 -3.90
CA ASN A 16 -1.36 -12.78 -2.80
C ASN A 16 -0.68 -12.01 -1.69
N CYS A 17 -1.15 -10.80 -1.41
CA CYS A 17 -0.67 -10.06 -0.26
C CYS A 17 -1.44 -10.45 0.98
N ILE A 18 -0.76 -10.41 2.12
CA ILE A 18 -1.39 -10.59 3.42
C ILE A 18 -1.43 -9.22 4.07
N VAL A 19 -2.63 -8.78 4.45
CA VAL A 19 -2.81 -7.47 5.05
C VAL A 19 -3.34 -7.66 6.46
N PHE A 20 -2.62 -7.14 7.43
CA PHE A 20 -3.01 -7.26 8.82
C PHE A 20 -4.11 -6.27 9.15
N PRO A 21 -4.90 -6.55 10.21
CA PRO A 21 -5.94 -5.62 10.62
C PRO A 21 -5.34 -4.30 11.11
N ASN A 22 -6.16 -3.27 11.06
CA ASN A 22 -5.79 -1.92 11.51
C ASN A 22 -4.72 -1.27 10.65
N VAL A 23 -4.60 -1.71 9.40
CA VAL A 23 -3.66 -1.14 8.44
C VAL A 23 -4.41 -0.19 7.52
N THR A 24 -3.81 0.95 7.25
CA THR A 24 -4.34 1.90 6.27
C THR A 24 -3.34 2.02 5.13
N LEU A 25 -3.82 1.81 3.91
CA LEU A 25 -3.02 2.12 2.74
C LEU A 25 -3.39 3.53 2.33
N GLU A 26 -2.48 4.46 2.56
CA GLU A 26 -2.74 5.86 2.31
C GLU A 26 -2.89 6.12 0.82
N GLU A 27 -3.35 7.31 0.49
CA GLU A 27 -3.63 7.65 -0.90
C GLU A 27 -2.43 7.38 -1.80
N GLY A 28 -2.67 6.66 -2.90
CA GLY A 28 -1.62 6.39 -3.87
C GLY A 28 -0.57 5.38 -3.46
N SER A 29 -0.72 4.75 -2.30
CA SER A 29 0.25 3.74 -1.88
C SER A 29 0.11 2.48 -2.73
N VAL A 30 1.21 1.79 -2.94
CA VAL A 30 1.24 0.55 -3.72
C VAL A 30 1.96 -0.53 -2.92
N ALA A 31 1.37 -1.69 -2.85
CA ALA A 31 2.03 -2.85 -2.24
C ALA A 31 2.33 -3.86 -3.35
N GLY A 32 3.57 -4.27 -3.44
CA GLY A 32 3.97 -5.28 -4.43
C GLY A 32 3.35 -6.63 -4.12
N ALA A 33 3.38 -7.52 -5.12
CA ALA A 33 2.79 -8.84 -4.98
C ALA A 33 3.47 -9.64 -3.88
N MET A 34 2.69 -10.49 -3.21
CA MET A 34 3.19 -11.43 -2.20
C MET A 34 3.89 -10.73 -1.04
N SER A 35 3.38 -9.57 -0.65
CA SER A 35 3.93 -8.82 0.48
C SER A 35 3.11 -9.06 1.74
N LEU A 36 3.77 -8.91 2.89
CA LEU A 36 3.12 -8.97 4.18
C LEU A 36 2.99 -7.55 4.71
N ILE A 37 1.77 -7.03 4.71
CA ILE A 37 1.53 -5.64 5.08
C ILE A 37 1.06 -5.61 6.52
N ASN A 38 2.00 -5.38 7.43
CA ASN A 38 1.69 -5.35 8.86
C ASN A 38 1.73 -3.95 9.46
N LYS A 39 1.95 -2.93 8.64
CA LYS A 39 1.92 -1.54 9.06
C LYS A 39 1.27 -0.72 7.96
N SER A 40 0.69 0.41 8.34
CA SER A 40 0.11 1.30 7.35
C SER A 40 1.19 1.80 6.40
N LEU A 41 0.82 1.96 5.15
CA LEU A 41 1.76 2.39 4.11
C LEU A 41 1.58 3.89 3.84
N PRO A 42 2.69 4.64 3.76
CA PRO A 42 2.61 6.08 3.52
C PRO A 42 2.03 6.38 2.13
N ALA A 43 1.49 7.58 1.99
CA ALA A 43 0.92 8.01 0.71
C ALA A 43 2.01 8.08 -0.36
N TRP A 44 1.61 7.71 -1.57
CA TRP A 44 2.45 7.84 -2.76
C TRP A 44 3.81 7.16 -2.62
N THR A 45 3.79 5.96 -2.06
CA THR A 45 5.00 5.14 -1.94
C THR A 45 4.72 3.76 -2.50
N ILE A 46 5.81 3.07 -2.85
CA ILE A 46 5.75 1.68 -3.29
C ILE A 46 6.46 0.86 -2.23
N SER A 47 5.76 -0.14 -1.71
CA SER A 47 6.29 -1.00 -0.67
C SER A 47 6.22 -2.45 -1.12
N ALA A 48 7.12 -3.27 -0.59
CA ALA A 48 7.11 -4.70 -0.92
C ALA A 48 7.92 -5.45 0.13
N GLY A 49 7.73 -6.75 0.14
CA GLY A 49 8.54 -7.65 0.98
C GLY A 49 7.77 -8.22 2.15
N ILE A 50 8.46 -9.01 2.95
CA ILE A 50 7.92 -9.70 4.12
C ILE A 50 8.85 -9.40 5.30
N PRO A 51 8.49 -8.45 6.18
CA PRO A 51 7.37 -7.52 6.08
C PRO A 51 7.56 -6.46 5.01
N ALA A 52 6.46 -5.89 4.55
CA ALA A 52 6.52 -4.88 3.51
C ALA A 52 7.23 -3.63 4.02
N ARG A 53 8.11 -3.10 3.18
CA ARG A 53 8.84 -1.89 3.50
C ARG A 53 8.82 -0.96 2.31
N VAL A 54 8.88 0.33 2.58
CA VAL A 54 8.89 1.31 1.51
C VAL A 54 10.15 1.15 0.67
N ILE A 55 9.96 0.95 -0.63
CA ILE A 55 11.08 0.81 -1.56
C ILE A 55 11.43 2.15 -2.17
N ARG A 56 10.42 2.90 -2.55
CA ARG A 56 10.62 4.19 -3.19
C ARG A 56 9.30 4.95 -3.23
N GLU A 57 9.38 6.21 -3.60
CA GLU A 57 8.19 7.01 -3.80
C GLU A 57 7.57 6.71 -5.15
N ARG A 58 6.25 6.83 -5.21
CA ARG A 58 5.49 6.67 -6.43
C ARG A 58 5.24 8.05 -7.02
N SER A 59 5.47 8.18 -8.32
CA SER A 59 5.26 9.47 -8.96
C SER A 59 3.77 9.78 -9.10
N ARG A 60 3.40 11.00 -8.77
CA ARG A 60 2.04 11.49 -8.98
C ARG A 60 1.84 11.99 -10.39
N MET A 61 2.92 12.09 -11.14
CA MET A 61 2.84 12.63 -12.48
C MET A 61 1.86 11.89 -13.35
N LEU A 62 1.69 10.59 -13.09
CA LEU A 62 0.74 9.80 -13.86
C LEU A 62 -0.67 10.34 -13.77
N LEU A 63 -1.01 10.96 -12.65
CA LEU A 63 -2.35 11.50 -12.47
C LEU A 63 -2.54 12.79 -13.23
N SER A 64 -1.52 13.59 -13.35
CA SER A 64 -1.64 14.87 -14.03
C SER A 64 -1.60 14.73 -15.55
N LEU A 65 -1.24 13.57 -16.05
CA LEU A 65 -1.21 13.32 -17.47
C LEU A 65 -2.55 12.92 -18.04
N LYS A 66 -3.55 12.85 -17.23
CA LYS A 66 -4.87 12.42 -17.64
C LYS A 66 -5.52 13.32 -18.65
#